data_d6c218acb9547e7f6ca4123a50d089be
#
_entry.id   d6c218acb9547e7f6ca4123a50d089be
#
_cell.length_a   1.000
_cell.length_b   1.000
_cell.length_c   1.000
_cell.angle_alpha   90.00
_cell.angle_beta   90.00
_cell.angle_gamma   90.00
#
_symmetry.space_group_name_H-M   'P 1'
#
loop_
_entity.id
_entity.type
_entity.pdbx_description
1 polymer ?
#
loop_
_entity_poly.entity_id
_entity_poly.type
_entity_poly.pdbx_seq_one_letter_code
_entity_poly.pdbx_strand_id
1 'polypeptide(L)'
;MSKYIIPHLPLSYDLETKAILKQVNKSNQKLAELKGVARTIPNENILISSLTLQEAKDSSAVENIVTTQDDLYKAGLEDKITNINAATKEVLRYREAITEGFSYVRNKHVLTNNAIKDIQQSLVNNNEGFRKVPGTKL
;
A
#
# COMPACT_ATOMS: atom_id res chain seq x y z
N MET A 1 -1.51 -32.02 -14.06
CA MET A 1 -1.51 -30.74 -13.30
C MET A 1 -1.88 -31.05 -11.87
N SER A 2 -0.98 -30.83 -10.92
CA SER A 2 -1.27 -31.02 -9.50
C SER A 2 -2.29 -29.97 -9.06
N LYS A 3 -3.43 -30.41 -8.55
CA LYS A 3 -4.48 -29.52 -8.05
C LYS A 3 -3.98 -28.93 -6.72
N TYR A 4 -3.60 -27.66 -6.72
CA TYR A 4 -3.23 -26.97 -5.47
C TYR A 4 -4.47 -26.85 -4.59
N ILE A 5 -4.41 -27.44 -3.40
CA ILE A 5 -5.47 -27.40 -2.40
C ILE A 5 -5.02 -26.43 -1.29
N ILE A 6 -5.81 -25.40 -1.07
CA ILE A 6 -5.57 -24.47 0.03
C ILE A 6 -5.92 -25.19 1.34
N PRO A 7 -4.99 -25.30 2.30
CA PRO A 7 -5.27 -25.97 3.57
C PRO A 7 -6.30 -25.19 4.40
N HIS A 8 -7.13 -25.90 5.13
CA HIS A 8 -8.06 -25.28 6.08
C HIS A 8 -7.32 -24.73 7.30
N LEU A 9 -7.85 -23.64 7.88
CA LEU A 9 -7.37 -23.09 9.14
C LEU A 9 -8.23 -23.59 10.30
N PRO A 10 -7.63 -23.83 11.50
CA PRO A 10 -6.19 -23.77 11.80
C PRO A 10 -5.40 -24.91 11.14
N LEU A 11 -4.13 -24.68 10.88
CA LEU A 11 -3.26 -25.69 10.29
C LEU A 11 -3.09 -26.87 11.26
N SER A 12 -2.97 -28.09 10.73
CA SER A 12 -2.84 -29.33 11.52
C SER A 12 -1.43 -29.56 12.10
N TYR A 13 -0.46 -28.71 11.75
CA TYR A 13 0.92 -28.82 12.21
C TYR A 13 1.33 -27.60 13.04
N ASP A 14 2.25 -27.84 13.98
CA ASP A 14 2.77 -26.80 14.86
C ASP A 14 3.68 -25.82 14.08
N LEU A 15 3.36 -24.53 14.17
CA LEU A 15 4.15 -23.45 13.58
C LEU A 15 5.23 -22.93 14.54
N GLU A 16 5.15 -23.24 15.85
CA GLU A 16 6.11 -22.77 16.85
C GLU A 16 7.39 -23.63 16.88
N THR A 17 7.85 -24.05 15.72
CA THR A 17 9.10 -24.80 15.64
C THR A 17 10.29 -23.95 16.03
N LYS A 18 11.33 -24.59 16.58
CA LYS A 18 12.58 -23.92 16.97
C LYS A 18 13.22 -23.10 15.82
N ALA A 19 13.04 -23.56 14.58
CA ALA A 19 13.54 -22.85 13.40
C ALA A 19 12.77 -21.55 13.16
N ILE A 20 11.45 -21.60 13.19
CA ILE A 20 10.57 -20.43 13.02
C ILE A 20 10.79 -19.44 14.16
N LEU A 21 10.81 -19.89 15.41
CA LEU A 21 11.04 -19.00 16.56
C LEU A 21 12.39 -18.30 16.52
N LYS A 22 13.46 -18.98 16.07
CA LYS A 22 14.76 -18.33 15.84
C LYS A 22 14.69 -17.26 14.76
N GLN A 23 13.95 -17.50 13.68
CA GLN A 23 13.81 -16.52 12.60
C GLN A 23 12.95 -15.32 13.05
N VAL A 24 11.86 -15.55 13.78
CA VAL A 24 11.05 -14.50 14.40
C VAL A 24 11.90 -13.61 15.30
N ASN A 25 12.77 -14.20 16.14
CA ASN A 25 13.64 -13.42 17.02
C ASN A 25 14.62 -12.54 16.21
N LYS A 26 15.24 -13.08 15.15
CA LYS A 26 16.10 -12.27 14.25
C LYS A 26 15.33 -11.12 13.59
N SER A 27 14.10 -11.40 13.13
CA SER A 27 13.24 -10.38 12.50
C SER A 27 12.88 -9.27 13.50
N ASN A 28 12.53 -9.64 14.73
CA ASN A 28 12.24 -8.69 15.81
C ASN A 28 13.44 -7.82 16.16
N GLN A 29 14.66 -8.39 16.19
CA GLN A 29 15.89 -7.61 16.41
C GLN A 29 16.08 -6.55 15.31
N LYS A 30 15.90 -6.94 14.03
CA LYS A 30 16.03 -6.01 12.90
C LYS A 30 14.94 -4.94 12.89
N LEU A 31 13.73 -5.28 13.26
CA LEU A 31 12.64 -4.32 13.41
C LEU A 31 12.90 -3.32 14.55
N ALA A 32 13.42 -3.80 15.68
CA ALA A 32 13.79 -2.93 16.79
C ALA A 32 14.94 -1.98 16.43
N GLU A 33 15.95 -2.46 15.69
CA GLU A 33 17.03 -1.65 15.15
C GLU A 33 16.49 -0.55 14.21
N LEU A 34 15.64 -0.92 13.26
CA LEU A 34 14.99 0.03 12.35
C LEU A 34 14.16 1.08 13.12
N LYS A 35 13.39 0.65 14.11
CA LYS A 35 12.61 1.55 14.97
C LYS A 35 13.48 2.54 15.75
N GLY A 36 14.67 2.10 16.17
CA GLY A 36 15.66 2.96 16.83
C GLY A 36 16.23 4.00 15.87
N VAL A 37 16.68 3.57 14.69
CA VAL A 37 17.24 4.45 13.66
C VAL A 37 16.20 5.44 13.12
N ALA A 38 14.97 5.00 12.88
CA ALA A 38 13.89 5.85 12.38
C ALA A 38 13.64 7.08 13.28
N ARG A 39 13.83 6.95 14.59
CA ARG A 39 13.69 8.07 15.54
C ARG A 39 14.78 9.16 15.41
N THR A 40 15.88 8.85 14.73
CA THR A 40 16.95 9.83 14.48
C THR A 40 16.70 10.65 13.22
N ILE A 41 15.68 10.32 12.42
CA ILE A 41 15.31 11.06 11.22
C ILE A 41 14.56 12.33 11.64
N PRO A 42 15.07 13.54 11.30
CA PRO A 42 14.48 14.80 11.76
C PRO A 42 13.01 15.00 11.31
N ASN A 43 12.65 14.45 10.13
CA ASN A 43 11.30 14.52 9.60
C ASN A 43 10.93 13.21 8.90
N GLU A 44 10.23 12.33 9.61
CA GLU A 44 9.77 11.04 9.07
C GLU A 44 8.80 11.18 7.88
N ASN A 45 8.08 12.31 7.78
CA ASN A 45 7.11 12.53 6.69
C ASN A 45 7.78 12.61 5.33
N ILE A 46 9.02 13.07 5.25
CA ILE A 46 9.79 13.08 3.99
C ILE A 46 9.99 11.64 3.49
N LEU A 47 10.38 10.75 4.39
CA LEU A 47 10.59 9.34 4.05
C LEU A 47 9.26 8.67 3.69
N ILE A 48 8.20 8.88 4.46
CA ILE A 48 6.86 8.34 4.19
C ILE A 48 6.37 8.83 2.81
N SER A 49 6.47 10.12 2.51
CA SER A 49 6.06 10.68 1.23
C SER A 49 6.85 10.10 0.05
N SER A 50 8.16 9.90 0.21
CA SER A 50 9.01 9.31 -0.82
C SER A 50 8.66 7.83 -1.05
N LEU A 51 8.45 7.07 0.02
CA LEU A 51 8.09 5.65 -0.06
C LEU A 51 6.69 5.44 -0.65
N THR A 52 5.71 6.26 -0.27
CA THR A 52 4.34 6.16 -0.84
C THR A 52 4.32 6.51 -2.33
N LEU A 53 5.12 7.49 -2.76
CA LEU A 53 5.24 7.82 -4.17
C LEU A 53 5.94 6.71 -4.98
N GLN A 54 7.00 6.11 -4.42
CA GLN A 54 7.70 4.98 -5.04
C GLN A 54 6.79 3.77 -5.14
N GLU A 55 6.07 3.44 -4.07
CA GLU A 55 5.10 2.34 -4.05
C GLU A 55 4.01 2.54 -5.11
N ALA A 56 3.40 3.72 -5.15
CA ALA A 56 2.37 4.04 -6.13
C ALA A 56 2.88 3.88 -7.57
N LYS A 57 4.09 4.35 -7.85
CA LYS A 57 4.71 4.23 -9.17
C LYS A 57 4.99 2.78 -9.56
N ASP A 58 5.61 2.02 -8.66
CA ASP A 58 6.05 0.66 -8.96
C ASP A 58 4.86 -0.31 -9.05
N SER A 59 3.87 -0.17 -8.17
CA SER A 59 2.62 -0.96 -8.23
C SER A 59 1.81 -0.67 -9.49
N SER A 60 1.69 0.59 -9.90
CA SER A 60 1.01 0.96 -11.15
C SER A 60 1.75 0.43 -12.38
N ALA A 61 3.10 0.39 -12.35
CA ALA A 61 3.90 -0.14 -13.44
C ALA A 61 3.66 -1.65 -13.68
N VAL A 62 3.32 -2.42 -12.64
CA VAL A 62 2.94 -3.84 -12.77
C VAL A 62 1.66 -3.99 -13.62
N GLU A 63 0.77 -3.00 -13.58
CA GLU A 63 -0.47 -2.94 -14.37
C GLU A 63 -0.28 -2.21 -15.73
N ASN A 64 0.96 -2.02 -16.17
CA ASN A 64 1.33 -1.28 -17.39
C ASN A 64 0.99 0.23 -17.37
N ILE A 65 0.78 0.80 -16.20
CA ILE A 65 0.59 2.24 -16.01
C ILE A 65 1.94 2.87 -15.71
N VAL A 66 2.63 3.33 -16.75
CA VAL A 66 4.01 3.81 -16.68
C VAL A 66 4.07 5.33 -16.67
N THR A 67 4.75 5.89 -15.67
CA THR A 67 5.07 7.31 -15.58
C THR A 67 6.54 7.50 -15.17
N THR A 68 7.09 8.66 -15.50
CA THR A 68 8.46 9.01 -15.12
C THR A 68 8.52 9.72 -13.77
N GLN A 69 9.68 9.65 -13.13
CA GLN A 69 9.92 10.41 -11.89
C GLN A 69 9.76 11.92 -12.13
N ASP A 70 10.24 12.40 -13.29
CA ASP A 70 10.15 13.82 -13.68
C ASP A 70 8.69 14.28 -13.83
N ASP A 71 7.82 13.46 -14.43
CA ASP A 71 6.40 13.78 -14.57
C ASP A 71 5.71 13.86 -13.21
N LEU A 72 6.07 12.98 -12.29
CA LEU A 72 5.53 12.98 -10.93
C LEU A 72 6.00 14.22 -10.13
N TYR A 73 7.26 14.61 -10.25
CA TYR A 73 7.76 15.83 -9.60
C TYR A 73 7.17 17.09 -10.19
N LYS A 74 7.09 17.21 -11.52
CA LYS A 74 6.44 18.35 -12.18
C LYS A 74 4.99 18.50 -11.76
N ALA A 75 4.25 17.39 -11.72
CA ALA A 75 2.86 17.37 -11.27
C ALA A 75 2.69 17.79 -9.80
N GLY A 76 3.71 17.58 -8.95
CA GLY A 76 3.71 18.00 -7.55
C GLY A 76 4.08 19.48 -7.33
N LEU A 77 4.66 20.15 -8.32
CA LEU A 77 5.10 21.55 -8.26
C LEU A 77 4.11 22.52 -8.91
N GLU A 78 3.25 22.04 -9.79
CA GLU A 78 2.29 22.89 -10.51
C GLU A 78 0.93 22.91 -9.78
N ASP A 79 0.53 24.08 -9.27
CA ASP A 79 -0.81 24.32 -8.69
C ASP A 79 -1.97 24.16 -9.69
N LYS A 80 -1.68 24.00 -10.97
CA LYS A 80 -2.66 23.80 -12.05
C LYS A 80 -2.33 22.57 -12.89
N ILE A 81 -3.02 21.50 -12.60
CA ILE A 81 -2.95 20.18 -13.26
C ILE A 81 -3.54 20.23 -14.70
N THR A 82 -3.13 21.15 -15.55
CA THR A 82 -3.75 21.29 -16.88
C THR A 82 -3.15 20.40 -17.95
N ASN A 83 -1.95 19.81 -17.74
CA ASN A 83 -1.26 19.01 -18.77
C ASN A 83 -0.64 17.69 -18.26
N ILE A 84 -1.19 17.10 -17.19
CA ILE A 84 -0.69 15.83 -16.68
C ILE A 84 -1.34 14.68 -17.46
N ASN A 85 -0.52 13.73 -17.93
CA ASN A 85 -1.02 12.53 -18.62
C ASN A 85 -1.84 11.61 -17.67
N ALA A 86 -2.66 10.73 -18.25
CA ALA A 86 -3.56 9.87 -17.49
C ALA A 86 -2.83 8.94 -16.51
N ALA A 87 -1.69 8.37 -16.93
CA ALA A 87 -0.87 7.48 -16.09
C ALA A 87 -0.33 8.22 -14.85
N THR A 88 0.19 9.43 -15.03
CA THR A 88 0.68 10.25 -13.91
C THR A 88 -0.45 10.61 -12.94
N LYS A 89 -1.65 10.95 -13.44
CA LYS A 89 -2.83 11.20 -12.58
C LYS A 89 -3.20 9.99 -11.76
N GLU A 90 -3.15 8.80 -12.35
CA GLU A 90 -3.48 7.56 -11.68
C GLU A 90 -2.49 7.22 -10.56
N VAL A 91 -1.18 7.35 -10.83
CA VAL A 91 -0.14 7.17 -9.81
C VAL A 91 -0.29 8.17 -8.67
N LEU A 92 -0.66 9.43 -8.95
CA LEU A 92 -0.90 10.42 -7.90
C LEU A 92 -2.12 10.07 -7.04
N ARG A 93 -3.23 9.60 -7.63
CA ARG A 93 -4.39 9.11 -6.87
C ARG A 93 -4.05 7.91 -6.00
N TYR A 94 -3.23 6.99 -6.53
CA TYR A 94 -2.75 5.85 -5.76
C TYR A 94 -1.96 6.31 -4.53
N ARG A 95 -1.06 7.28 -4.69
CA ARG A 95 -0.33 7.90 -3.57
C ARG A 95 -1.27 8.55 -2.55
N GLU A 96 -2.29 9.29 -3.01
CA GLU A 96 -3.29 9.90 -2.14
C GLU A 96 -4.05 8.84 -1.35
N ALA A 97 -4.54 7.79 -1.99
CA ALA A 97 -5.23 6.69 -1.36
C ALA A 97 -4.38 5.98 -0.27
N ILE A 98 -3.09 5.74 -0.54
CA ILE A 98 -2.16 5.21 0.47
C ILE A 98 -2.03 6.17 1.66
N THR A 99 -1.85 7.45 1.39
CA THR A 99 -1.63 8.48 2.42
C THR A 99 -2.85 8.65 3.31
N GLU A 100 -4.05 8.69 2.72
CA GLU A 100 -5.33 8.75 3.44
C GLU A 100 -5.54 7.49 4.29
N GLY A 101 -5.35 6.31 3.69
CA GLY A 101 -5.49 5.02 4.38
C GLY A 101 -4.53 4.89 5.55
N PHE A 102 -3.26 5.27 5.36
CA PHE A 102 -2.26 5.29 6.42
C PHE A 102 -2.64 6.24 7.55
N SER A 103 -3.05 7.46 7.22
CA SER A 103 -3.47 8.47 8.20
C SER A 103 -4.71 8.01 8.98
N TYR A 104 -5.68 7.39 8.30
CA TYR A 104 -6.86 6.84 8.94
C TYR A 104 -6.49 5.78 9.97
N VAL A 105 -5.70 4.76 9.57
CA VAL A 105 -5.30 3.67 10.47
C VAL A 105 -4.43 4.17 11.62
N ARG A 106 -3.51 5.12 11.35
CA ARG A 106 -2.67 5.74 12.40
C ARG A 106 -3.50 6.45 13.47
N ASN A 107 -4.58 7.13 13.07
CA ASN A 107 -5.43 7.89 13.98
C ASN A 107 -6.49 7.04 14.69
N LYS A 108 -7.05 6.06 13.99
CA LYS A 108 -8.16 5.24 14.50
C LYS A 108 -7.73 3.89 15.06
N HIS A 109 -6.49 3.44 14.78
CA HIS A 109 -5.95 2.13 15.14
C HIS A 109 -6.78 0.93 14.65
N VAL A 110 -7.63 1.16 13.63
CA VAL A 110 -8.50 0.13 13.05
C VAL A 110 -8.72 0.42 11.57
N LEU A 111 -8.82 -0.62 10.75
CA LEU A 111 -9.23 -0.55 9.36
C LEU A 111 -10.66 -1.09 9.25
N THR A 112 -11.62 -0.23 8.93
CA THR A 112 -13.05 -0.58 8.81
C THR A 112 -13.44 -0.79 7.35
N ASN A 113 -14.57 -1.48 7.12
CA ASN A 113 -15.15 -1.61 5.77
C ASN A 113 -15.47 -0.25 5.12
N ASN A 114 -15.86 0.74 5.90
CA ASN A 114 -16.11 2.09 5.37
C ASN A 114 -14.80 2.75 4.96
N ALA A 115 -13.75 2.66 5.79
CA ALA A 115 -12.43 3.18 5.41
C ALA A 115 -11.88 2.53 4.13
N ILE A 116 -12.09 1.22 3.93
CA ILE A 116 -11.71 0.54 2.68
C ILE A 116 -12.46 1.12 1.48
N LYS A 117 -13.76 1.42 1.62
CA LYS A 117 -14.54 2.04 0.54
C LYS A 117 -14.09 3.48 0.25
N ASP A 118 -13.77 4.25 1.31
CA ASP A 118 -13.29 5.62 1.15
C ASP A 118 -11.93 5.64 0.41
N ILE A 119 -11.02 4.73 0.79
CA ILE A 119 -9.74 4.55 0.08
C ILE A 119 -9.97 4.12 -1.37
N GLN A 120 -10.89 3.18 -1.63
CA GLN A 120 -11.24 2.76 -2.98
C GLN A 120 -11.81 3.92 -3.79
N GLN A 121 -12.66 4.75 -3.21
CA GLN A 121 -13.21 5.94 -3.86
C GLN A 121 -12.10 6.93 -4.26
N SER A 122 -11.15 7.20 -3.39
CA SER A 122 -9.99 8.06 -3.71
C SER A 122 -9.14 7.47 -4.84
N LEU A 123 -8.93 6.15 -4.85
CA LEU A 123 -8.11 5.47 -5.84
C LEU A 123 -8.74 5.49 -7.25
N VAL A 124 -9.99 5.06 -7.38
CA VAL A 124 -10.64 4.87 -8.68
C VAL A 124 -11.63 5.97 -9.06
N ASN A 125 -11.80 6.95 -8.19
CA ASN A 125 -12.69 8.10 -8.39
C ASN A 125 -14.14 7.68 -8.71
N ASN A 126 -14.62 6.60 -8.07
CA ASN A 126 -16.01 6.16 -8.12
C ASN A 126 -16.49 5.73 -6.72
N ASN A 127 -17.79 5.61 -6.54
CA ASN A 127 -18.42 5.28 -5.25
C ASN A 127 -19.11 3.91 -5.27
N GLU A 128 -18.60 2.96 -6.02
CA GLU A 128 -19.24 1.64 -6.19
C GLU A 128 -19.10 0.75 -4.95
N GLY A 129 -17.99 0.85 -4.24
CA GLY A 129 -17.71 0.06 -3.05
C GLY A 129 -17.53 -1.44 -3.34
N PHE A 130 -17.99 -2.30 -2.43
CA PHE A 130 -17.82 -3.75 -2.60
C PHE A 130 -18.71 -4.32 -3.69
N ARG A 131 -18.21 -5.35 -4.38
CA ARG A 131 -18.95 -6.10 -5.38
C ARG A 131 -20.28 -6.64 -4.82
N LYS A 132 -21.36 -6.41 -5.54
CA LYS A 132 -22.72 -6.84 -5.16
C LYS A 132 -23.18 -8.12 -5.86
N VAL A 133 -22.58 -8.42 -7.03
CA VAL A 133 -22.96 -9.59 -7.85
C VAL A 133 -21.88 -10.65 -7.75
N PRO A 134 -22.20 -11.88 -7.24
CA PRO A 134 -21.25 -12.99 -7.23
C PRO A 134 -20.89 -13.43 -8.64
N GLY A 135 -19.64 -13.88 -8.85
CA GLY A 135 -19.20 -14.47 -10.09
C GLY A 135 -18.93 -13.53 -11.25
N THR A 136 -18.92 -12.21 -11.03
CA THR A 136 -18.44 -11.28 -12.06
C THR A 136 -16.97 -11.57 -12.34
N LYS A 137 -16.65 -11.93 -13.60
CA LYS A 137 -15.27 -12.07 -14.04
C LYS A 137 -14.62 -10.68 -14.08
N LEU A 138 -13.37 -10.61 -13.63
CA LEU A 138 -12.49 -9.47 -13.83
C LEU A 138 -12.12 -9.37 -15.31
#